data_a7f9eec5edbfa9d0ac4b827e0ca88638
#
_entry.id   a7f9eec5edbfa9d0ac4b827e0ca88638
#
_cell.length_a   1.000
_cell.length_b   1.000
_cell.length_c   1.000
_cell.angle_alpha   90.00
_cell.angle_beta   90.00
_cell.angle_gamma   90.00
#
_symmetry.space_group_name_H-M   'P 1'
#
loop_
_entity.id
_entity.type
_entity.pdbx_description
1 polymer ?
#
loop_
_entity_poly.entity_id
_entity_poly.type
_entity_poly.pdbx_seq_one_letter_code
_entity_poly.pdbx_strand_id
1 'polypeptide(L)'
;MRLCLFVVVRQAYHERPEIIYGVILFKLIGIAAGYYFFGWWGVFFGLILGSVIDRIRALGQGALNPLQNALRQAVFLETVFIAMGKLAKADGRVSEEEIAHVEQFMQKLGMTEEHRQQAIVLFKKGADPAFDIYPTCKKFMSVCGHTHHLKEMLLIYLIVMALADGHYHPEEEKLLTDIAGNLGYGPEAFKRLMDMVLNQSHFAGGQVATPAALDDAYKALGVTSDSTDAEIKHAYRKLMSQYHPDKLMGQGVPEDMIKMATEQAKEIQLAYDLVKKSRNL
;
A
#
# COMPACT_ATOMS: atom_id res chain seq x y z
N MET A 1 -41.44 5.67 -1.87
CA MET A 1 -40.16 5.78 -2.61
C MET A 1 -39.38 7.08 -2.37
N ARG A 2 -40.01 8.18 -1.92
CA ARG A 2 -39.31 9.47 -1.62
C ARG A 2 -38.65 9.54 -0.25
N LEU A 3 -39.04 8.73 0.74
CA LEU A 3 -38.48 8.74 2.10
C LEU A 3 -37.15 7.98 2.22
N CYS A 4 -36.93 6.92 1.43
CA CYS A 4 -35.67 6.16 1.46
C CYS A 4 -34.46 6.94 0.90
N LEU A 5 -34.69 7.81 -0.08
CA LEU A 5 -33.62 8.63 -0.69
C LEU A 5 -33.11 9.70 0.29
N PHE A 6 -33.98 10.21 1.14
CA PHE A 6 -33.66 11.26 2.13
C PHE A 6 -32.83 10.73 3.31
N VAL A 7 -33.06 9.48 3.72
CA VAL A 7 -32.32 8.82 4.79
C VAL A 7 -30.91 8.44 4.34
N VAL A 8 -30.76 7.93 3.11
CA VAL A 8 -29.44 7.56 2.53
C VAL A 8 -28.57 8.80 2.32
N VAL A 9 -29.15 9.91 1.87
CA VAL A 9 -28.43 11.18 1.69
C VAL A 9 -28.03 11.78 3.04
N ARG A 10 -28.87 11.66 4.08
CA ARG A 10 -28.56 12.20 5.41
C ARG A 10 -27.46 11.40 6.14
N GLN A 11 -27.35 10.10 5.89
CA GLN A 11 -26.31 9.26 6.49
C GLN A 11 -24.94 9.44 5.81
N ALA A 12 -24.92 9.73 4.50
CA ALA A 12 -23.70 10.10 3.76
C ALA A 12 -23.16 11.49 4.13
N TYR A 13 -24.03 12.36 4.66
CA TYR A 13 -23.68 13.75 5.00
C TYR A 13 -22.79 13.88 6.25
N HIS A 14 -22.72 12.84 7.10
CA HIS A 14 -21.99 12.91 8.38
C HIS A 14 -20.54 12.42 8.32
N GLU A 15 -20.13 11.71 7.26
CA GLU A 15 -18.81 11.02 7.27
C GLU A 15 -17.65 11.77 6.62
N ARG A 16 -17.84 12.67 5.64
CA ARG A 16 -16.77 13.53 5.08
C ARG A 16 -17.32 14.72 4.27
N PRO A 17 -17.59 15.87 4.90
CA PRO A 17 -18.17 17.01 4.18
C PRO A 17 -17.27 17.57 3.06
N GLU A 18 -15.94 17.57 3.22
CA GLU A 18 -15.02 18.18 2.24
C GLU A 18 -14.97 17.48 0.88
N ILE A 19 -15.12 16.16 0.83
CA ILE A 19 -15.09 15.40 -0.43
C ILE A 19 -16.40 15.58 -1.20
N ILE A 20 -17.52 15.64 -0.48
CA ILE A 20 -18.86 15.79 -1.08
C ILE A 20 -19.02 17.19 -1.68
N TYR A 21 -18.52 18.23 -1.00
CA TYR A 21 -18.55 19.61 -1.54
C TYR A 21 -17.73 19.75 -2.82
N GLY A 22 -16.56 19.11 -2.92
CA GLY A 22 -15.72 19.15 -4.12
C GLY A 22 -16.38 18.49 -5.34
N VAL A 23 -17.01 17.33 -5.17
CA VAL A 23 -17.67 16.58 -6.26
C VAL A 23 -18.95 17.26 -6.74
N ILE A 24 -19.75 17.81 -5.84
CA ILE A 24 -21.00 18.51 -6.20
C ILE A 24 -20.71 19.87 -6.83
N LEU A 25 -19.68 20.57 -6.39
CA LEU A 25 -19.35 21.92 -6.83
C LEU A 25 -19.05 21.99 -8.35
N PHE A 26 -18.25 21.06 -8.88
CA PHE A 26 -17.90 21.04 -10.32
C PHE A 26 -19.05 20.62 -11.21
N LYS A 27 -19.92 19.72 -10.74
CA LYS A 27 -21.17 19.41 -11.46
C LYS A 27 -22.08 20.62 -11.53
N LEU A 28 -22.22 21.36 -10.43
CA LEU A 28 -23.03 22.58 -10.40
C LEU A 28 -22.45 23.70 -11.28
N ILE A 29 -21.13 23.89 -11.26
CA ILE A 29 -20.43 24.84 -12.13
C ILE A 29 -20.61 24.45 -13.61
N GLY A 30 -20.43 23.16 -13.94
CA GLY A 30 -20.62 22.66 -15.30
C GLY A 30 -22.06 22.85 -15.80
N ILE A 31 -23.07 22.60 -14.96
CA ILE A 31 -24.49 22.84 -15.26
C ILE A 31 -24.74 24.34 -15.47
N ALA A 32 -24.26 25.19 -14.59
CA ALA A 32 -24.48 26.64 -14.69
C ALA A 32 -23.80 27.25 -15.92
N ALA A 33 -22.55 26.88 -16.19
CA ALA A 33 -21.84 27.32 -17.38
C ALA A 33 -22.44 26.79 -18.66
N GLY A 34 -22.82 25.50 -18.69
CA GLY A 34 -23.50 24.88 -19.82
C GLY A 34 -24.82 25.56 -20.14
N TYR A 35 -25.62 25.85 -19.12
CA TYR A 35 -26.90 26.58 -19.31
C TYR A 35 -26.69 27.99 -19.86
N TYR A 36 -25.68 28.70 -19.36
CA TYR A 36 -25.39 30.07 -19.77
C TYR A 36 -24.95 30.15 -21.25
N PHE A 37 -24.12 29.22 -21.74
CA PHE A 37 -23.58 29.30 -23.12
C PHE A 37 -24.44 28.59 -24.17
N PHE A 38 -25.17 27.51 -23.81
CA PHE A 38 -25.86 26.63 -24.76
C PHE A 38 -27.31 26.31 -24.35
N GLY A 39 -27.89 27.02 -23.38
CA GLY A 39 -29.25 26.82 -22.92
C GLY A 39 -29.51 25.44 -22.36
N TRP A 40 -30.67 24.88 -22.59
CA TRP A 40 -31.10 23.58 -22.06
C TRP A 40 -30.21 22.40 -22.50
N TRP A 41 -29.68 22.42 -23.72
CA TRP A 41 -28.71 21.41 -24.21
C TRP A 41 -27.36 21.51 -23.52
N GLY A 42 -26.95 22.70 -23.12
CA GLY A 42 -25.69 22.92 -22.39
C GLY A 42 -25.72 22.34 -20.98
N VAL A 43 -26.88 22.23 -20.34
CA VAL A 43 -27.04 21.53 -19.05
C VAL A 43 -26.63 20.06 -19.19
N PHE A 44 -27.08 19.39 -20.25
CA PHE A 44 -26.76 17.98 -20.51
C PHE A 44 -25.28 17.77 -20.77
N PHE A 45 -24.66 18.60 -21.61
CA PHE A 45 -23.21 18.54 -21.88
C PHE A 45 -22.38 18.94 -20.65
N GLY A 46 -22.80 19.94 -19.87
CA GLY A 46 -22.13 20.36 -18.65
C GLY A 46 -22.15 19.29 -17.55
N LEU A 47 -23.23 18.52 -17.46
CA LEU A 47 -23.38 17.42 -16.54
C LEU A 47 -22.45 16.24 -16.91
N ILE A 48 -22.34 15.92 -18.19
CA ILE A 48 -21.45 14.88 -18.71
C ILE A 48 -19.99 15.30 -18.46
N LEU A 49 -19.61 16.53 -18.84
CA LEU A 49 -18.25 17.04 -18.68
C LEU A 49 -17.85 17.11 -17.21
N GLY A 50 -18.72 17.62 -16.34
CA GLY A 50 -18.51 17.65 -14.89
C GLY A 50 -18.36 16.24 -14.32
N SER A 51 -19.13 15.26 -14.79
CA SER A 51 -19.02 13.87 -14.37
C SER A 51 -17.71 13.21 -14.82
N VAL A 52 -17.21 13.54 -16.01
CA VAL A 52 -15.91 13.07 -16.53
C VAL A 52 -14.78 13.67 -15.70
N ILE A 53 -14.81 14.98 -15.40
CA ILE A 53 -13.81 15.65 -14.56
C ILE A 53 -13.80 15.07 -13.15
N ASP A 54 -14.96 14.80 -12.57
CA ASP A 54 -15.06 14.15 -11.26
C ASP A 54 -14.52 12.73 -11.28
N ARG A 55 -14.75 11.97 -12.37
CA ARG A 55 -14.24 10.61 -12.53
C ARG A 55 -12.72 10.58 -12.70
N ILE A 56 -12.16 11.54 -13.44
CA ILE A 56 -10.71 11.73 -13.58
C ILE A 56 -10.07 12.08 -12.24
N ARG A 57 -10.71 12.91 -11.42
CA ARG A 57 -10.25 13.23 -10.06
C ARG A 57 -10.39 12.07 -9.08
N ALA A 58 -11.45 11.28 -9.20
CA ALA A 58 -11.68 10.08 -8.38
C ALA A 58 -10.67 8.97 -8.69
N LEU A 59 -10.17 8.88 -9.93
CA LEU A 59 -9.08 7.98 -10.35
C LEU A 59 -7.71 8.39 -9.79
N GLY A 60 -7.62 9.56 -9.15
CA GLY A 60 -6.41 10.10 -8.53
C GLY A 60 -5.50 10.81 -9.54
N GLN A 61 -4.74 11.76 -9.04
CA GLN A 61 -3.79 12.56 -9.87
C GLN A 61 -2.71 11.71 -10.57
N GLY A 62 -2.50 10.45 -10.11
CA GLY A 62 -1.55 9.52 -10.69
C GLY A 62 -1.90 9.06 -12.11
N ALA A 63 -3.20 8.89 -12.43
CA ALA A 63 -3.63 8.46 -13.77
C ALA A 63 -3.45 9.56 -14.86
N LEU A 64 -3.27 10.81 -14.44
CA LEU A 64 -3.14 11.95 -15.37
C LEU A 64 -1.70 12.31 -15.74
N ASN A 65 -0.70 11.71 -15.12
CA ASN A 65 0.69 12.06 -15.35
C ASN A 65 1.60 10.83 -15.48
N PRO A 66 1.62 10.17 -16.66
CA PRO A 66 2.36 8.93 -16.89
C PRO A 66 3.87 9.08 -16.62
N LEU A 67 4.44 10.27 -16.88
CA LEU A 67 5.85 10.55 -16.58
C LEU A 67 6.13 10.56 -15.06
N GLN A 68 5.23 11.13 -14.26
CA GLN A 68 5.39 11.11 -12.80
C GLN A 68 5.24 9.70 -12.23
N ASN A 69 4.35 8.89 -12.80
CA ASN A 69 4.21 7.50 -12.39
C ASN A 69 5.45 6.68 -12.74
N ALA A 70 5.98 6.84 -13.96
CA ALA A 70 7.23 6.19 -14.37
C ALA A 70 8.41 6.59 -13.46
N LEU A 71 8.51 7.88 -13.11
CA LEU A 71 9.52 8.36 -12.16
C LEU A 71 9.34 7.75 -10.76
N ARG A 72 8.10 7.68 -10.25
CA ARG A 72 7.81 7.03 -8.95
C ARG A 72 8.17 5.55 -8.97
N GLN A 73 7.81 4.84 -10.03
CA GLN A 73 8.17 3.43 -10.21
C GLN A 73 9.68 3.22 -10.20
N ALA A 74 10.43 4.01 -10.96
CA ALA A 74 11.88 3.92 -11.02
C ALA A 74 12.52 4.21 -9.65
N VAL A 75 12.09 5.27 -8.96
CA VAL A 75 12.61 5.61 -7.62
C VAL A 75 12.20 4.59 -6.58
N PHE A 76 11.00 4.03 -6.66
CA PHE A 76 10.54 2.98 -5.77
C PHE A 76 11.39 1.71 -5.91
N LEU A 77 11.57 1.21 -7.14
CA LEU A 77 12.43 0.04 -7.43
C LEU A 77 13.86 0.26 -7.00
N GLU A 78 14.44 1.42 -7.35
CA GLU A 78 15.80 1.78 -6.93
C GLU A 78 15.94 1.69 -5.40
N THR A 79 14.98 2.27 -4.67
CA THR A 79 15.04 2.30 -3.20
C THR A 79 14.87 0.93 -2.60
N VAL A 80 13.92 0.12 -3.09
CA VAL A 80 13.67 -1.25 -2.59
C VAL A 80 14.94 -2.09 -2.71
N PHE A 81 15.54 -2.18 -3.90
CA PHE A 81 16.68 -3.09 -4.11
C PHE A 81 17.97 -2.58 -3.45
N ILE A 82 18.19 -1.27 -3.39
CA ILE A 82 19.32 -0.71 -2.61
C ILE A 82 19.15 -1.02 -1.12
N ALA A 83 17.94 -0.83 -0.57
CA ALA A 83 17.68 -1.10 0.82
C ALA A 83 17.78 -2.59 1.17
N MET A 84 17.30 -3.48 0.26
CA MET A 84 17.50 -4.93 0.40
C MET A 84 18.97 -5.32 0.42
N GLY A 85 19.79 -4.74 -0.46
CA GLY A 85 21.23 -4.96 -0.46
C GLY A 85 21.90 -4.47 0.81
N LYS A 86 21.46 -3.34 1.36
CA LYS A 86 21.96 -2.81 2.63
C LYS A 86 21.59 -3.68 3.82
N LEU A 87 20.34 -4.23 3.83
CA LEU A 87 19.88 -5.19 4.85
C LEU A 87 20.69 -6.48 4.80
N ALA A 88 20.81 -7.09 3.63
CA ALA A 88 21.58 -8.31 3.44
C ALA A 88 23.05 -8.17 3.82
N LYS A 89 23.58 -6.95 3.94
CA LYS A 89 24.94 -6.67 4.37
C LYS A 89 25.02 -6.27 5.85
N ALA A 90 23.91 -6.13 6.56
CA ALA A 90 23.87 -5.61 7.92
C ALA A 90 24.68 -6.47 8.90
N ASP A 91 24.68 -7.79 8.74
CA ASP A 91 25.45 -8.75 9.52
C ASP A 91 26.93 -8.89 9.10
N GLY A 92 27.37 -8.20 8.02
CA GLY A 92 28.74 -8.13 7.56
C GLY A 92 29.10 -8.96 6.31
N ARG A 93 28.32 -9.97 5.94
CA ARG A 93 28.54 -10.79 4.74
C ARG A 93 27.21 -11.07 4.03
N VAL A 94 27.19 -10.86 2.72
CA VAL A 94 26.07 -11.34 1.89
C VAL A 94 26.29 -12.83 1.64
N SER A 95 25.41 -13.66 2.17
CA SER A 95 25.45 -15.11 2.00
C SER A 95 24.90 -15.51 0.62
N GLU A 96 25.25 -16.73 0.17
CA GLU A 96 24.63 -17.29 -1.05
C GLU A 96 23.14 -17.54 -0.86
N GLU A 97 22.71 -17.83 0.37
CA GLU A 97 21.30 -18.02 0.72
C GLU A 97 20.50 -16.74 0.58
N GLU A 98 21.03 -15.59 1.05
CA GLU A 98 20.37 -14.29 0.87
C GLU A 98 20.28 -13.90 -0.61
N ILE A 99 21.32 -14.16 -1.41
CA ILE A 99 21.27 -13.93 -2.86
C ILE A 99 20.15 -14.80 -3.48
N ALA A 100 20.07 -16.09 -3.10
CA ALA A 100 19.03 -16.98 -3.58
C ALA A 100 17.63 -16.51 -3.16
N HIS A 101 17.46 -16.00 -1.94
CA HIS A 101 16.19 -15.41 -1.48
C HIS A 101 15.79 -14.18 -2.29
N VAL A 102 16.74 -13.28 -2.58
CA VAL A 102 16.48 -12.10 -3.43
C VAL A 102 16.12 -12.54 -4.86
N GLU A 103 16.79 -13.54 -5.41
CA GLU A 103 16.46 -14.09 -6.73
C GLU A 103 15.06 -14.75 -6.74
N GLN A 104 14.74 -15.53 -5.72
CA GLN A 104 13.39 -16.09 -5.56
C GLN A 104 12.33 -14.99 -5.41
N PHE A 105 12.65 -13.93 -4.67
CA PHE A 105 11.78 -12.76 -4.55
C PHE A 105 11.52 -12.10 -5.90
N MET A 106 12.56 -11.86 -6.71
CA MET A 106 12.42 -11.32 -8.07
C MET A 106 11.58 -12.24 -8.98
N GLN A 107 11.75 -13.56 -8.85
CA GLN A 107 10.94 -14.55 -9.59
C GLN A 107 9.47 -14.54 -9.16
N LYS A 108 9.20 -14.49 -7.85
CA LYS A 108 7.83 -14.38 -7.31
C LYS A 108 7.13 -13.11 -7.78
N LEU A 109 7.85 -12.01 -7.88
CA LEU A 109 7.36 -10.76 -8.46
C LEU A 109 7.06 -10.88 -9.96
N GLY A 110 7.62 -11.89 -10.64
CA GLY A 110 7.47 -12.08 -12.10
C GLY A 110 8.26 -11.06 -12.92
N MET A 111 9.36 -10.56 -12.37
CA MET A 111 10.21 -9.56 -13.04
C MET A 111 10.78 -10.11 -14.35
N THR A 112 10.81 -9.24 -15.36
CA THR A 112 11.49 -9.54 -16.62
C THR A 112 13.00 -9.66 -16.41
N GLU A 113 13.70 -10.32 -17.33
CA GLU A 113 15.17 -10.49 -17.22
C GLU A 113 15.89 -9.13 -17.17
N GLU A 114 15.40 -8.14 -17.94
CA GLU A 114 15.97 -6.79 -17.95
C GLU A 114 15.81 -6.11 -16.57
N HIS A 115 14.61 -6.18 -15.98
CA HIS A 115 14.34 -5.64 -14.64
C HIS A 115 15.17 -6.36 -13.57
N ARG A 116 15.36 -7.68 -13.70
CA ARG A 116 16.20 -8.47 -12.77
C ARG A 116 17.66 -8.01 -12.80
N GLN A 117 18.22 -7.82 -14.00
CA GLN A 117 19.60 -7.33 -14.12
C GLN A 117 19.79 -5.95 -13.48
N GLN A 118 18.83 -5.04 -13.68
CA GLN A 118 18.84 -3.73 -13.03
C GLN A 118 18.74 -3.87 -11.51
N ALA A 119 17.85 -4.72 -11.02
CA ALA A 119 17.66 -4.97 -9.59
C ALA A 119 18.93 -5.54 -8.92
N ILE A 120 19.63 -6.46 -9.58
CA ILE A 120 20.92 -7.01 -9.10
C ILE A 120 21.99 -5.91 -8.98
N VAL A 121 22.07 -5.00 -9.95
CA VAL A 121 23.02 -3.88 -9.89
C VAL A 121 22.70 -2.96 -8.70
N LEU A 122 21.43 -2.65 -8.48
CA LEU A 122 20.98 -1.83 -7.36
C LEU A 122 21.22 -2.52 -5.99
N PHE A 123 20.93 -3.82 -5.91
CA PHE A 123 21.21 -4.62 -4.73
C PHE A 123 22.71 -4.61 -4.39
N LYS A 124 23.58 -4.88 -5.35
CA LYS A 124 25.05 -4.83 -5.16
C LYS A 124 25.52 -3.45 -4.70
N LYS A 125 24.93 -2.38 -5.23
CA LYS A 125 25.21 -1.02 -4.80
C LYS A 125 24.83 -0.81 -3.33
N GLY A 126 23.67 -1.30 -2.88
CA GLY A 126 23.24 -1.25 -1.49
C GLY A 126 24.10 -2.09 -0.56
N ALA A 127 24.58 -3.25 -1.03
CA ALA A 127 25.47 -4.15 -0.29
C ALA A 127 26.90 -3.62 -0.09
N ASP A 128 27.27 -2.52 -0.75
CA ASP A 128 28.56 -1.86 -0.50
C ASP A 128 28.59 -1.29 0.92
N PRO A 129 29.54 -1.67 1.77
CA PRO A 129 29.66 -1.15 3.14
C PRO A 129 29.81 0.38 3.20
N ALA A 130 30.47 0.98 2.21
CA ALA A 130 30.68 2.42 2.12
C ALA A 130 29.43 3.19 1.63
N PHE A 131 28.40 2.48 1.16
CA PHE A 131 27.21 3.14 0.65
C PHE A 131 26.31 3.69 1.77
N ASP A 132 26.03 4.98 1.70
CA ASP A 132 25.07 5.65 2.59
C ASP A 132 23.67 5.58 1.97
N ILE A 133 22.71 5.01 2.71
CA ILE A 133 21.31 4.86 2.28
C ILE A 133 20.50 6.16 2.46
N TYR A 134 20.94 7.09 3.29
CA TYR A 134 20.20 8.31 3.61
C TYR A 134 19.84 9.16 2.37
N PRO A 135 20.76 9.42 1.41
CA PRO A 135 20.41 10.13 0.17
C PRO A 135 19.33 9.42 -0.65
N THR A 136 19.32 8.06 -0.66
CA THR A 136 18.31 7.27 -1.34
C THR A 136 16.94 7.43 -0.67
N CYS A 137 16.85 7.34 0.66
CA CYS A 137 15.63 7.62 1.41
C CYS A 137 15.13 9.06 1.17
N LYS A 138 16.01 10.04 1.16
CA LYS A 138 15.68 11.43 0.88
C LYS A 138 15.12 11.61 -0.54
N LYS A 139 15.72 10.99 -1.55
CA LYS A 139 15.23 10.97 -2.94
C LYS A 139 13.84 10.32 -3.00
N PHE A 140 13.66 9.18 -2.34
CA PHE A 140 12.36 8.51 -2.24
C PHE A 140 11.31 9.43 -1.62
N MET A 141 11.61 10.08 -0.51
CA MET A 141 10.68 11.00 0.15
C MET A 141 10.33 12.21 -0.72
N SER A 142 11.24 12.71 -1.54
CA SER A 142 10.96 13.84 -2.44
C SER A 142 9.98 13.47 -3.57
N VAL A 143 10.03 12.22 -4.07
CA VAL A 143 9.24 11.75 -5.22
C VAL A 143 7.98 10.99 -4.79
N CYS A 144 8.12 10.10 -3.81
CA CYS A 144 7.10 9.17 -3.35
C CYS A 144 6.47 9.54 -1.99
N GLY A 145 7.08 10.47 -1.24
CA GLY A 145 6.74 10.75 0.16
C GLY A 145 5.30 11.26 0.39
N HIS A 146 4.68 11.87 -0.61
CA HIS A 146 3.28 12.30 -0.54
C HIS A 146 2.29 11.12 -0.65
N THR A 147 2.76 9.95 -1.09
CA THR A 147 1.95 8.74 -1.24
C THR A 147 2.21 7.80 -0.07
N HIS A 148 1.33 7.86 0.95
CA HIS A 148 1.50 7.07 2.18
C HIS A 148 1.67 5.57 1.90
N HIS A 149 0.91 5.02 0.97
CA HIS A 149 0.97 3.60 0.62
C HIS A 149 2.33 3.17 0.03
N LEU A 150 3.02 4.02 -0.74
CA LEU A 150 4.34 3.66 -1.28
C LEU A 150 5.37 3.51 -0.17
N LYS A 151 5.30 4.35 0.87
CA LYS A 151 6.18 4.23 2.05
C LYS A 151 5.90 2.95 2.82
N GLU A 152 4.63 2.65 3.04
CA GLU A 152 4.19 1.46 3.75
C GLU A 152 4.59 0.20 2.98
N MET A 153 4.36 0.16 1.66
CA MET A 153 4.77 -0.95 0.78
C MET A 153 6.28 -1.17 0.79
N LEU A 154 7.07 -0.10 0.74
CA LEU A 154 8.52 -0.20 0.83
C LEU A 154 8.93 -0.90 2.13
N LEU A 155 8.40 -0.46 3.28
CA LEU A 155 8.71 -1.07 4.57
C LEU A 155 8.26 -2.53 4.65
N ILE A 156 7.06 -2.85 4.14
CA ILE A 156 6.56 -4.23 4.10
C ILE A 156 7.51 -5.14 3.32
N TYR A 157 7.97 -4.71 2.15
CA TYR A 157 8.91 -5.51 1.35
C TYR A 157 10.23 -5.74 2.09
N LEU A 158 10.74 -4.72 2.77
CA LEU A 158 11.98 -4.84 3.55
C LEU A 158 11.80 -5.76 4.77
N ILE A 159 10.67 -5.66 5.48
CA ILE A 159 10.35 -6.54 6.60
C ILE A 159 10.22 -8.01 6.14
N VAL A 160 9.48 -8.25 5.04
CA VAL A 160 9.32 -9.60 4.48
C VAL A 160 10.68 -10.21 4.08
N MET A 161 11.58 -9.39 3.54
CA MET A 161 12.93 -9.85 3.20
C MET A 161 13.78 -10.15 4.42
N ALA A 162 13.75 -9.30 5.45
CA ALA A 162 14.47 -9.52 6.70
C ALA A 162 13.99 -10.77 7.47
N LEU A 163 12.77 -11.21 7.20
CA LEU A 163 12.17 -12.40 7.83
C LEU A 163 12.26 -13.67 6.95
N ALA A 164 12.83 -13.56 5.74
CA ALA A 164 12.78 -14.65 4.76
C ALA A 164 13.55 -15.90 5.17
N ASP A 165 14.60 -15.76 5.98
CA ASP A 165 15.41 -16.86 6.54
C ASP A 165 14.89 -17.38 7.90
N GLY A 166 13.83 -16.73 8.44
CA GLY A 166 13.25 -17.05 9.76
C GLY A 166 14.06 -16.52 10.94
N HIS A 167 15.13 -15.80 10.71
CA HIS A 167 15.97 -15.17 11.71
C HIS A 167 15.97 -13.65 11.55
N TYR A 168 15.69 -12.95 12.62
CA TYR A 168 15.67 -11.48 12.61
C TYR A 168 16.86 -10.99 13.43
N HIS A 169 17.86 -10.47 12.74
CA HIS A 169 19.09 -10.00 13.37
C HIS A 169 18.95 -8.59 13.96
N PRO A 170 19.57 -8.30 15.12
CA PRO A 170 19.49 -6.98 15.76
C PRO A 170 20.01 -5.83 14.88
N GLU A 171 20.97 -6.09 14.02
CA GLU A 171 21.54 -5.15 13.07
C GLU A 171 20.54 -4.79 11.97
N GLU A 172 19.76 -5.78 11.50
CA GLU A 172 18.67 -5.58 10.53
C GLU A 172 17.53 -4.77 11.14
N GLU A 173 17.16 -5.10 12.39
CA GLU A 173 16.15 -4.35 13.15
C GLU A 173 16.51 -2.88 13.27
N LYS A 174 17.75 -2.60 13.65
CA LYS A 174 18.26 -1.24 13.76
C LYS A 174 18.19 -0.51 12.42
N LEU A 175 18.67 -1.15 11.35
CA LEU A 175 18.68 -0.57 10.01
C LEU A 175 17.27 -0.31 9.51
N LEU A 176 16.33 -1.26 9.70
CA LEU A 176 14.91 -1.09 9.35
C LEU A 176 14.27 0.05 10.13
N THR A 177 14.58 0.16 11.42
CA THR A 177 14.10 1.26 12.27
C THR A 177 14.63 2.62 11.78
N ASP A 178 15.90 2.69 11.39
CA ASP A 178 16.52 3.90 10.85
C ASP A 178 15.89 4.28 9.48
N ILE A 179 15.67 3.30 8.60
CA ILE A 179 14.98 3.53 7.33
C ILE A 179 13.54 4.02 7.58
N ALA A 180 12.80 3.37 8.48
CA ALA A 180 11.44 3.76 8.83
C ALA A 180 11.38 5.19 9.37
N GLY A 181 12.33 5.56 10.23
CA GLY A 181 12.48 6.93 10.74
C GLY A 181 12.70 7.95 9.61
N ASN A 182 13.57 7.64 8.65
CA ASN A 182 13.82 8.47 7.47
C ASN A 182 12.59 8.60 6.55
N LEU A 183 11.68 7.62 6.58
CA LEU A 183 10.39 7.64 5.86
C LEU A 183 9.27 8.33 6.65
N GLY A 184 9.58 8.83 7.86
CA GLY A 184 8.65 9.55 8.72
C GLY A 184 7.74 8.65 9.57
N TYR A 185 8.14 7.41 9.82
CA TYR A 185 7.48 6.53 10.79
C TYR A 185 8.12 6.69 12.18
N GLY A 186 7.28 6.92 13.18
CA GLY A 186 7.72 6.84 14.57
C GLY A 186 7.90 5.37 15.01
N PRO A 187 8.68 5.11 16.07
CA PRO A 187 8.98 3.76 16.55
C PRO A 187 7.74 2.90 16.79
N GLU A 188 6.71 3.47 17.41
CA GLU A 188 5.44 2.78 17.69
C GLU A 188 4.64 2.44 16.43
N ALA A 189 4.70 3.31 15.42
CA ALA A 189 4.01 3.07 14.15
C ALA A 189 4.74 1.99 13.35
N PHE A 190 6.06 1.99 13.36
CA PHE A 190 6.87 0.96 12.73
C PHE A 190 6.70 -0.39 13.41
N LYS A 191 6.70 -0.44 14.75
CA LYS A 191 6.46 -1.67 15.50
C LYS A 191 5.10 -2.29 15.16
N ARG A 192 4.03 -1.48 15.11
CA ARG A 192 2.70 -1.97 14.70
C ARG A 192 2.71 -2.55 13.28
N LEU A 193 3.43 -1.91 12.35
CA LEU A 193 3.57 -2.41 10.98
C LEU A 193 4.32 -3.75 10.96
N MET A 194 5.40 -3.86 11.73
CA MET A 194 6.17 -5.09 11.90
C MET A 194 5.30 -6.22 12.45
N ASP A 195 4.60 -5.98 13.56
CA ASP A 195 3.71 -6.96 14.19
C ASP A 195 2.60 -7.42 13.22
N MET A 196 2.06 -6.50 12.41
CA MET A 196 1.07 -6.82 11.39
C MET A 196 1.64 -7.75 10.32
N VAL A 197 2.82 -7.46 9.78
CA VAL A 197 3.46 -8.30 8.74
C VAL A 197 3.85 -9.67 9.28
N LEU A 198 4.42 -9.74 10.48
CA LEU A 198 4.76 -10.99 11.15
C LEU A 198 3.54 -11.90 11.33
N ASN A 199 2.42 -11.34 11.77
CA ASN A 199 1.20 -12.12 11.99
C ASN A 199 0.50 -12.50 10.67
N GLN A 200 0.62 -11.72 9.60
CA GLN A 200 0.08 -12.07 8.28
C GLN A 200 0.81 -13.29 7.68
N SER A 201 2.13 -13.38 7.81
CA SER A 201 2.92 -14.48 7.26
C SER A 201 2.54 -15.87 7.85
N HIS A 202 1.94 -15.89 9.04
CA HIS A 202 1.47 -17.13 9.69
C HIS A 202 0.20 -17.71 9.05
N PHE A 203 -0.58 -16.91 8.30
CA PHE A 203 -1.83 -17.40 7.66
C PHE A 203 -1.63 -18.07 6.31
N ALA A 204 -0.48 -17.89 5.65
CA ALA A 204 -0.17 -18.52 4.36
C ALA A 204 -0.18 -20.06 4.39
N GLY A 205 -0.20 -20.68 5.59
CA GLY A 205 -0.18 -22.11 5.81
C GLY A 205 -1.53 -22.84 5.96
N GLY A 206 -2.67 -22.15 5.85
CA GLY A 206 -4.00 -22.79 5.88
C GLY A 206 -4.36 -23.45 7.22
N GLN A 207 -4.00 -22.85 8.35
CA GLN A 207 -4.18 -23.45 9.68
C GLN A 207 -5.64 -23.50 10.13
N VAL A 208 -5.97 -24.61 10.82
CA VAL A 208 -7.25 -24.84 11.51
C VAL A 208 -7.46 -23.74 12.57
N ALA A 209 -8.71 -23.30 12.76
CA ALA A 209 -9.09 -22.30 13.74
C ALA A 209 -8.72 -22.72 15.17
N THR A 210 -7.50 -22.41 15.59
CA THR A 210 -7.04 -22.51 16.97
C THR A 210 -7.18 -21.16 17.68
N PRO A 211 -7.26 -21.09 19.01
CA PRO A 211 -7.28 -19.80 19.72
C PRO A 211 -6.09 -18.89 19.38
N ALA A 212 -4.91 -19.47 19.16
CA ALA A 212 -3.72 -18.74 18.73
C ALA A 212 -3.89 -18.15 17.32
N ALA A 213 -4.42 -18.95 16.37
CA ALA A 213 -4.69 -18.47 15.01
C ALA A 213 -5.73 -17.33 14.98
N LEU A 214 -6.67 -17.31 15.92
CA LEU A 214 -7.66 -16.24 16.02
C LEU A 214 -7.02 -14.94 16.55
N ASP A 215 -6.15 -15.00 17.53
CA ASP A 215 -5.41 -13.84 18.05
C ASP A 215 -4.51 -13.26 16.97
N ASP A 216 -3.81 -14.11 16.21
CA ASP A 216 -3.00 -13.69 15.07
C ASP A 216 -3.86 -13.03 13.98
N ALA A 217 -5.09 -13.54 13.74
CA ALA A 217 -6.02 -12.93 12.79
C ALA A 217 -6.45 -11.51 13.20
N TYR A 218 -6.71 -11.27 14.49
CA TYR A 218 -6.98 -9.92 14.98
C TYR A 218 -5.78 -9.00 14.79
N LYS A 219 -4.58 -9.47 15.11
CA LYS A 219 -3.33 -8.71 14.91
C LYS A 219 -3.07 -8.43 13.43
N ALA A 220 -3.29 -9.41 12.54
CA ALA A 220 -3.15 -9.25 11.09
C ALA A 220 -4.10 -8.18 10.51
N LEU A 221 -5.26 -7.99 11.12
CA LEU A 221 -6.19 -6.91 10.79
C LEU A 221 -5.85 -5.58 11.49
N GLY A 222 -4.88 -5.57 12.41
CA GLY A 222 -4.50 -4.40 13.20
C GLY A 222 -5.54 -4.01 14.25
N VAL A 223 -6.30 -4.99 14.76
CA VAL A 223 -7.34 -4.84 15.78
C VAL A 223 -7.12 -5.80 16.94
N THR A 224 -7.93 -5.70 17.99
CA THR A 224 -7.88 -6.60 19.14
C THR A 224 -9.16 -7.42 19.25
N SER A 225 -9.14 -8.47 20.09
CA SER A 225 -10.33 -9.25 20.41
C SER A 225 -11.48 -8.42 21.00
N ASP A 226 -11.18 -7.29 21.64
CA ASP A 226 -12.16 -6.40 22.25
C ASP A 226 -12.74 -5.37 21.27
N SER A 227 -12.17 -5.27 20.06
CA SER A 227 -12.67 -4.36 19.03
C SER A 227 -14.09 -4.73 18.61
N THR A 228 -14.88 -3.73 18.33
CA THR A 228 -16.26 -3.90 17.86
C THR A 228 -16.29 -4.46 16.44
N ASP A 229 -17.36 -5.10 16.04
CA ASP A 229 -17.55 -5.65 14.69
C ASP A 229 -17.48 -4.56 13.62
N ALA A 230 -17.92 -3.34 13.95
CA ALA A 230 -17.82 -2.18 13.07
C ALA A 230 -16.35 -1.76 12.84
N GLU A 231 -15.53 -1.76 13.90
CA GLU A 231 -14.09 -1.46 13.83
C GLU A 231 -13.34 -2.52 13.03
N ILE A 232 -13.62 -3.80 13.26
CA ILE A 232 -13.03 -4.91 12.52
C ILE A 232 -13.36 -4.80 11.02
N LYS A 233 -14.63 -4.56 10.69
CA LYS A 233 -15.06 -4.36 9.30
C LYS A 233 -14.45 -3.11 8.67
N HIS A 234 -14.26 -2.05 9.44
CA HIS A 234 -13.58 -0.83 8.98
C HIS A 234 -12.10 -1.10 8.69
N ALA A 235 -11.39 -1.76 9.61
CA ALA A 235 -9.98 -2.14 9.45
C ALA A 235 -9.78 -3.01 8.21
N TYR A 236 -10.59 -4.06 8.06
CA TYR A 236 -10.57 -4.91 6.88
C TYR A 236 -10.77 -4.13 5.57
N ARG A 237 -11.81 -3.28 5.49
CA ARG A 237 -12.05 -2.46 4.28
C ARG A 237 -10.90 -1.51 3.98
N LYS A 238 -10.30 -0.94 5.02
CA LYS A 238 -9.14 -0.05 4.89
C LYS A 238 -7.96 -0.81 4.29
N LEU A 239 -7.61 -1.97 4.85
CA LEU A 239 -6.53 -2.83 4.35
C LEU A 239 -6.79 -3.29 2.92
N MET A 240 -7.97 -3.85 2.62
CA MET A 240 -8.33 -4.26 1.25
C MET A 240 -8.26 -3.11 0.25
N SER A 241 -8.63 -1.89 0.65
CA SER A 241 -8.47 -0.71 -0.19
C SER A 241 -7.01 -0.31 -0.38
N GLN A 242 -6.13 -0.58 0.59
CA GLN A 242 -4.70 -0.28 0.50
C GLN A 242 -3.99 -1.20 -0.49
N TYR A 243 -4.32 -2.49 -0.47
CA TYR A 243 -3.69 -3.51 -1.31
C TYR A 243 -4.42 -3.75 -2.65
N HIS A 244 -5.40 -2.89 -3.02
CA HIS A 244 -6.11 -3.05 -4.28
C HIS A 244 -5.20 -2.77 -5.49
N PRO A 245 -5.08 -3.72 -6.46
CA PRO A 245 -4.16 -3.59 -7.59
C PRO A 245 -4.31 -2.28 -8.37
N ASP A 246 -5.54 -1.90 -8.74
CA ASP A 246 -5.79 -0.67 -9.51
C ASP A 246 -5.34 0.59 -8.78
N LYS A 247 -5.49 0.61 -7.44
CA LYS A 247 -5.08 1.74 -6.63
C LYS A 247 -3.56 1.83 -6.54
N LEU A 248 -2.89 0.70 -6.41
CA LEU A 248 -1.43 0.62 -6.37
C LEU A 248 -0.81 1.02 -7.71
N MET A 249 -1.36 0.55 -8.84
CA MET A 249 -0.96 0.99 -10.18
C MET A 249 -1.12 2.49 -10.35
N GLY A 250 -2.26 3.04 -9.95
CA GLY A 250 -2.52 4.48 -10.01
C GLY A 250 -1.58 5.33 -9.12
N GLN A 251 -0.95 4.73 -8.12
CA GLN A 251 0.02 5.38 -7.22
C GLN A 251 1.47 5.23 -7.67
N GLY A 252 1.72 4.44 -8.71
CA GLY A 252 3.05 4.21 -9.25
C GLY A 252 3.80 3.03 -8.63
N VAL A 253 3.09 2.04 -8.06
CA VAL A 253 3.71 0.75 -7.72
C VAL A 253 3.98 -0.01 -9.03
N PRO A 254 5.18 -0.57 -9.24
CA PRO A 254 5.48 -1.39 -10.40
C PRO A 254 4.56 -2.61 -10.50
N GLU A 255 4.19 -2.99 -11.73
CA GLU A 255 3.32 -4.16 -11.97
C GLU A 255 3.89 -5.44 -11.36
N ASP A 256 5.20 -5.62 -11.46
CA ASP A 256 5.90 -6.77 -10.90
C ASP A 256 5.67 -6.90 -9.38
N MET A 257 5.53 -5.77 -8.67
CA MET A 257 5.32 -5.75 -7.22
C MET A 257 3.85 -5.85 -6.80
N ILE A 258 2.90 -5.67 -7.72
CA ILE A 258 1.46 -5.77 -7.43
C ILE A 258 1.05 -7.21 -7.07
N LYS A 259 1.76 -8.22 -7.58
CA LYS A 259 1.50 -9.63 -7.23
C LYS A 259 1.62 -9.87 -5.73
N MET A 260 2.68 -9.39 -5.09
CA MET A 260 2.86 -9.53 -3.64
C MET A 260 1.76 -8.81 -2.86
N ALA A 261 1.37 -7.60 -3.29
CA ALA A 261 0.25 -6.89 -2.68
C ALA A 261 -1.07 -7.68 -2.81
N THR A 262 -1.27 -8.39 -3.92
CA THR A 262 -2.42 -9.26 -4.12
C THR A 262 -2.39 -10.47 -3.19
N GLU A 263 -1.22 -11.03 -2.93
CA GLU A 263 -1.06 -12.13 -1.96
C GLU A 263 -1.34 -11.63 -0.54
N GLN A 264 -0.82 -10.48 -0.15
CA GLN A 264 -1.14 -9.84 1.13
C GLN A 264 -2.65 -9.58 1.28
N ALA A 265 -3.31 -9.11 0.22
CA ALA A 265 -4.77 -8.94 0.24
C ALA A 265 -5.53 -10.26 0.49
N LYS A 266 -5.05 -11.39 -0.05
CA LYS A 266 -5.63 -12.71 0.22
C LYS A 266 -5.45 -13.13 1.68
N GLU A 267 -4.30 -12.90 2.27
CA GLU A 267 -4.03 -13.19 3.67
C GLU A 267 -4.92 -12.35 4.61
N ILE A 268 -5.07 -11.07 4.32
CA ILE A 268 -6.01 -10.18 5.01
C ILE A 268 -7.45 -10.69 4.91
N GLN A 269 -7.86 -11.18 3.73
CA GLN A 269 -9.17 -11.79 3.52
C GLN A 269 -9.36 -13.02 4.40
N LEU A 270 -8.37 -13.92 4.42
CA LEU A 270 -8.41 -15.15 5.24
C LEU A 270 -8.50 -14.82 6.74
N ALA A 271 -7.71 -13.85 7.20
CA ALA A 271 -7.77 -13.38 8.58
C ALA A 271 -9.17 -12.83 8.94
N TYR A 272 -9.74 -12.01 8.05
CA TYR A 272 -11.09 -11.48 8.26
C TYR A 272 -12.16 -12.57 8.27
N ASP A 273 -12.10 -13.55 7.37
CA ASP A 273 -13.06 -14.65 7.30
C ASP A 273 -12.98 -15.53 8.56
N LEU A 274 -11.77 -15.72 9.12
CA LEU A 274 -11.58 -16.44 10.39
C LEU A 274 -12.23 -15.70 11.56
N VAL A 275 -11.98 -14.40 11.69
CA VAL A 275 -12.59 -13.54 12.72
C VAL A 275 -14.11 -13.51 12.56
N LYS A 276 -14.59 -13.34 11.33
CA LYS A 276 -16.03 -13.33 11.02
C LYS A 276 -16.70 -14.63 11.43
N LYS A 277 -16.09 -15.79 11.11
CA LYS A 277 -16.61 -17.10 11.49
C LYS A 277 -16.64 -17.29 13.02
N SER A 278 -15.63 -16.81 13.72
CA SER A 278 -15.56 -16.95 15.20
C SER A 278 -16.61 -16.10 15.91
N ARG A 279 -17.01 -14.97 15.33
CA ARG A 279 -18.01 -14.04 15.88
C ARG A 279 -19.41 -14.21 15.35
N ASN A 280 -19.64 -15.16 14.40
CA ASN A 280 -20.91 -15.35 13.69
C ASN A 280 -21.44 -14.07 13.00
N LEU A 281 -20.56 -13.31 12.36
CA LEU A 281 -20.82 -12.05 11.65
C LEU A 281 -21.36 -12.28 10.24
#